data_e20bd75c4eac3753d4be5b1653af9ffe
#
_entry.id   e20bd75c4eac3753d4be5b1653af9ffe
#
_cell.length_a   1.000
_cell.length_b   1.000
_cell.length_c   1.000
_cell.angle_alpha   90.00
_cell.angle_beta   90.00
_cell.angle_gamma   90.00
#
_symmetry.space_group_name_H-M   'P 1'
#
loop_
_entity.id
_entity.type
_entity.pdbx_description
1 polymer ?
#
loop_
_entity_poly.entity_id
_entity_poly.type
_entity_poly.pdbx_seq_one_letter_code
_entity_poly.pdbx_strand_id
1 'polypeptide(L)'
;HADANDIIITYGTGMTGVINKFQRILGLRFPEHFKQLAELPENARPVVFITHMEHHSNQTSWLETIADVVILPYDDNGLVDYKELEALLKVYENRPFKIASVTACSNVTGIQTDYHRIAKIMHRNNGVCFVDFACSAPYVNIDMHPNDEASYLDAIFFSPHKFLGGPGTSGVLIFNKKLYKNLVPDNPGGGTVL
;
A
#
# COMPACT_ATOMS: atom_id res chain seq x y z
N HIS A 1 9.97 10.13 9.94
CA HIS A 1 9.78 9.56 11.28
C HIS A 1 9.16 8.18 11.21
N ALA A 2 9.71 7.24 11.98
CA ALA A 2 9.15 5.92 12.29
C ALA A 2 9.13 5.76 13.81
N ASP A 3 8.30 4.87 14.34
CA ASP A 3 8.20 4.61 15.78
C ASP A 3 8.44 3.14 16.13
N ALA A 4 8.35 2.79 17.42
CA ALA A 4 8.56 1.43 17.91
C ALA A 4 7.48 0.41 17.45
N ASN A 5 6.43 0.87 16.79
CA ASN A 5 5.38 0.04 16.22
C ASN A 5 5.61 -0.26 14.73
N ASP A 6 6.64 0.31 14.12
CA ASP A 6 6.95 0.11 12.72
C ASP A 6 7.92 -1.07 12.54
N ILE A 7 7.58 -1.95 11.62
CA ILE A 7 8.42 -3.06 11.19
C ILE A 7 9.09 -2.68 9.88
N ILE A 8 10.40 -2.91 9.78
CA ILE A 8 11.17 -2.68 8.55
C ILE A 8 11.51 -4.04 7.95
N ILE A 9 11.20 -4.23 6.68
CA ILE A 9 11.57 -5.41 5.90
C ILE A 9 12.28 -4.98 4.62
N THR A 10 13.41 -5.60 4.32
CA THR A 10 14.06 -5.50 3.01
C THR A 10 13.83 -6.79 2.24
N TYR A 11 13.37 -6.69 0.99
CA TYR A 11 13.04 -7.88 0.21
C TYR A 11 13.08 -7.61 -1.31
N GLY A 12 13.46 -8.64 -2.05
CA GLY A 12 13.38 -8.67 -3.52
C GLY A 12 14.13 -7.54 -4.22
N THR A 13 13.64 -7.19 -5.39
CA THR A 13 14.19 -6.13 -6.24
C THR A 13 13.24 -4.92 -6.23
N GLY A 14 13.61 -3.89 -5.49
CA GLY A 14 12.86 -2.65 -5.40
C GLY A 14 11.44 -2.80 -4.83
N MET A 15 10.63 -1.77 -5.05
CA MET A 15 9.24 -1.69 -4.59
C MET A 15 8.39 -2.87 -5.08
N THR A 16 8.56 -3.32 -6.31
CA THR A 16 7.82 -4.46 -6.88
C THR A 16 7.95 -5.73 -6.02
N GLY A 17 9.15 -6.01 -5.52
CA GLY A 17 9.38 -7.16 -4.64
C GLY A 17 8.68 -7.01 -3.28
N VAL A 18 8.81 -5.84 -2.67
CA VAL A 18 8.26 -5.62 -1.32
C VAL A 18 6.75 -5.48 -1.30
N ILE A 19 6.11 -4.88 -2.31
CA ILE A 19 4.64 -4.82 -2.36
C ILE A 19 4.06 -6.24 -2.52
N ASN A 20 4.68 -7.08 -3.33
CA ASN A 20 4.30 -8.48 -3.47
C ASN A 20 4.46 -9.25 -2.14
N LYS A 21 5.57 -9.03 -1.43
CA LYS A 21 5.79 -9.56 -0.09
C LYS A 21 4.72 -9.07 0.88
N PHE A 22 4.39 -7.79 0.86
CA PHE A 22 3.41 -7.20 1.76
C PHE A 22 2.00 -7.76 1.53
N GLN A 23 1.59 -7.91 0.27
CA GLN A 23 0.31 -8.54 -0.08
C GLN A 23 0.20 -9.97 0.45
N ARG A 24 1.30 -10.74 0.50
CA ARG A 24 1.35 -12.06 1.13
C ARG A 24 1.26 -11.98 2.64
N ILE A 25 1.97 -11.04 3.27
CA ILE A 25 1.88 -10.79 4.72
C ILE A 25 0.44 -10.45 5.12
N LEU A 26 -0.26 -9.66 4.31
CA LEU A 26 -1.66 -9.30 4.53
C LEU A 26 -2.64 -10.44 4.22
N GLY A 27 -2.17 -11.57 3.67
CA GLY A 27 -3.01 -12.70 3.29
C GLY A 27 -3.89 -12.45 2.07
N LEU A 28 -3.54 -11.47 1.24
CA LEU A 28 -4.35 -11.04 0.09
C LEU A 28 -3.99 -11.75 -1.21
N ARG A 29 -2.82 -12.37 -1.30
CA ARG A 29 -2.42 -13.14 -2.49
C ARG A 29 -2.84 -14.59 -2.36
N PHE A 30 -3.52 -15.04 -3.40
CA PHE A 30 -3.94 -16.42 -3.55
C PHE A 30 -3.27 -17.03 -4.78
N PRO A 31 -2.82 -18.30 -4.74
CA PRO A 31 -2.26 -18.95 -5.93
C PRO A 31 -3.28 -18.94 -7.07
N GLU A 32 -2.85 -18.50 -8.26
CA GLU A 32 -3.71 -18.35 -9.46
C GLU A 32 -4.56 -19.60 -9.73
N HIS A 33 -3.91 -20.76 -9.61
CA HIS A 33 -4.58 -22.05 -9.84
C HIS A 33 -5.78 -22.32 -8.93
N PHE A 34 -5.84 -21.68 -7.76
CA PHE A 34 -6.92 -21.85 -6.79
C PHE A 34 -7.89 -20.67 -6.72
N LYS A 35 -7.70 -19.62 -7.52
CA LYS A 35 -8.58 -18.44 -7.51
C LYS A 35 -10.06 -18.82 -7.70
N GLN A 36 -10.34 -19.77 -8.61
CA GLN A 36 -11.70 -20.24 -8.89
C GLN A 36 -12.33 -21.00 -7.73
N LEU A 37 -11.51 -21.59 -6.84
CA LEU A 37 -11.99 -22.32 -5.66
C LEU A 37 -12.24 -21.39 -4.45
N ALA A 38 -11.75 -20.15 -4.52
CA ALA A 38 -11.84 -19.16 -3.47
C ALA A 38 -12.73 -17.98 -3.90
N GLU A 39 -13.89 -18.24 -4.48
CA GLU A 39 -14.88 -17.20 -4.74
C GLU A 39 -15.41 -16.67 -3.42
N LEU A 40 -14.79 -15.59 -2.96
CA LEU A 40 -15.28 -14.84 -1.79
C LEU A 40 -16.52 -14.04 -2.21
N PRO A 41 -17.59 -14.08 -1.40
CA PRO A 41 -18.72 -13.19 -1.62
C PRO A 41 -18.26 -11.73 -1.56
N GLU A 42 -18.97 -10.87 -2.25
CA GLU A 42 -18.57 -9.45 -2.41
C GLU A 42 -18.28 -8.76 -1.07
N ASN A 43 -19.12 -8.98 -0.07
CA ASN A 43 -18.97 -8.40 1.25
C ASN A 43 -17.79 -8.96 2.07
N ALA A 44 -17.18 -10.06 1.64
CA ALA A 44 -16.00 -10.64 2.28
C ALA A 44 -14.68 -10.24 1.57
N ARG A 45 -14.76 -9.61 0.39
CA ARG A 45 -13.58 -9.19 -0.35
C ARG A 45 -13.07 -7.84 0.18
N PRO A 46 -11.76 -7.67 0.40
CA PRO A 46 -11.15 -6.36 0.60
C PRO A 46 -11.37 -5.44 -0.60
N VAL A 47 -11.25 -4.13 -0.39
CA VAL A 47 -11.21 -3.14 -1.48
C VAL A 47 -9.93 -2.34 -1.40
N VAL A 48 -9.30 -2.11 -2.55
CA VAL A 48 -8.07 -1.31 -2.68
C VAL A 48 -8.35 -0.12 -3.59
N PHE A 49 -8.21 1.07 -3.04
CA PHE A 49 -8.28 2.33 -3.77
C PHE A 49 -6.87 2.71 -4.24
N ILE A 50 -6.71 2.96 -5.53
CA ILE A 50 -5.46 3.41 -6.15
C ILE A 50 -5.71 4.71 -6.92
N THR A 51 -4.66 5.51 -7.15
CA THR A 51 -4.79 6.67 -8.02
C THR A 51 -4.60 6.27 -9.49
N HIS A 52 -5.00 7.15 -10.41
CA HIS A 52 -4.71 7.00 -11.84
C HIS A 52 -3.21 7.22 -12.17
N MET A 53 -2.41 7.66 -11.19
CA MET A 53 -0.99 8.00 -11.35
C MET A 53 -0.05 6.86 -10.91
N GLU A 54 -0.60 5.70 -10.54
CA GLU A 54 0.22 4.62 -10.01
C GLU A 54 1.20 4.06 -11.04
N HIS A 55 2.38 3.73 -10.57
CA HIS A 55 3.27 2.85 -11.32
C HIS A 55 2.62 1.46 -11.45
N HIS A 56 2.82 0.79 -12.58
CA HIS A 56 2.25 -0.54 -12.84
C HIS A 56 2.50 -1.53 -11.70
N SER A 57 3.65 -1.47 -11.03
CA SER A 57 3.93 -2.35 -9.87
C SER A 57 2.93 -2.18 -8.73
N ASN A 58 2.43 -0.95 -8.51
CA ASN A 58 1.41 -0.70 -7.48
C ASN A 58 -0.02 -0.92 -8.00
N GLN A 59 -0.25 -0.85 -9.29
CA GLN A 59 -1.57 -1.11 -9.88
C GLN A 59 -1.78 -2.61 -10.14
N THR A 60 -0.95 -3.20 -11.01
CA THR A 60 -1.16 -4.58 -11.49
C THR A 60 -0.99 -5.60 -10.38
N SER A 61 -0.13 -5.33 -9.39
CA SER A 61 0.05 -6.26 -8.28
C SER A 61 -1.22 -6.44 -7.44
N TRP A 62 -2.04 -5.40 -7.29
CA TRP A 62 -3.32 -5.49 -6.57
C TRP A 62 -4.38 -6.26 -7.36
N LEU A 63 -4.36 -6.18 -8.71
CA LEU A 63 -5.24 -6.98 -9.57
C LEU A 63 -4.99 -8.48 -9.42
N GLU A 64 -3.79 -8.87 -8.96
CA GLU A 64 -3.40 -10.25 -8.68
C GLU A 64 -3.74 -10.71 -7.24
N THR A 65 -4.55 -9.94 -6.52
CA THR A 65 -5.02 -10.27 -5.16
C THR A 65 -6.49 -10.68 -5.17
N ILE A 66 -7.03 -11.02 -3.99
CA ILE A 66 -8.47 -11.27 -3.77
C ILE A 66 -9.28 -9.98 -3.60
N ALA A 67 -8.65 -8.82 -3.65
CA ALA A 67 -9.31 -7.55 -3.44
C ALA A 67 -9.96 -7.01 -4.73
N ASP A 68 -11.03 -6.28 -4.57
CA ASP A 68 -11.55 -5.42 -5.64
C ASP A 68 -10.67 -4.16 -5.73
N VAL A 69 -10.27 -3.79 -6.94
CA VAL A 69 -9.42 -2.61 -7.18
C VAL A 69 -10.26 -1.49 -7.78
N VAL A 70 -10.23 -0.33 -7.13
CA VAL A 70 -10.99 0.87 -7.53
C VAL A 70 -10.01 2.00 -7.81
N ILE A 71 -10.05 2.53 -9.04
CA ILE A 71 -9.26 3.71 -9.39
C ILE A 71 -10.01 4.95 -8.91
N LEU A 72 -9.34 5.77 -8.10
CA LEU A 72 -9.90 7.02 -7.61
C LEU A 72 -10.09 8.02 -8.76
N PRO A 73 -11.24 8.67 -8.84
CA PRO A 73 -11.46 9.80 -9.75
C PRO A 73 -10.48 10.95 -9.45
N TYR A 74 -10.27 11.77 -10.45
CA TYR A 74 -9.42 12.97 -10.38
C TYR A 74 -10.19 14.21 -10.83
N ASP A 75 -9.80 15.36 -10.33
CA ASP A 75 -10.34 16.66 -10.68
C ASP A 75 -9.75 17.19 -12.00
N ASP A 76 -10.21 18.35 -12.44
CA ASP A 76 -9.76 19.01 -13.68
C ASP A 76 -8.25 19.34 -13.69
N ASN A 77 -7.58 19.31 -12.54
CA ASN A 77 -6.15 19.53 -12.40
C ASN A 77 -5.35 18.20 -12.39
N GLY A 78 -6.02 17.06 -12.51
CA GLY A 78 -5.42 15.74 -12.44
C GLY A 78 -5.07 15.31 -11.02
N LEU A 79 -5.60 15.96 -9.99
CA LEU A 79 -5.43 15.58 -8.59
C LEU A 79 -6.57 14.67 -8.12
N VAL A 80 -6.32 13.87 -7.09
CA VAL A 80 -7.34 12.99 -6.52
C VAL A 80 -8.56 13.80 -6.08
N ASP A 81 -9.75 13.40 -6.50
CA ASP A 81 -10.99 13.97 -6.00
C ASP A 81 -11.34 13.36 -4.64
N TYR A 82 -11.10 14.12 -3.58
CA TYR A 82 -11.33 13.68 -2.21
C TYR A 82 -12.81 13.52 -1.86
N LYS A 83 -13.71 14.25 -2.51
CA LYS A 83 -15.15 14.10 -2.29
C LYS A 83 -15.65 12.77 -2.85
N GLU A 84 -15.15 12.41 -4.02
CA GLU A 84 -15.44 11.12 -4.62
C GLU A 84 -14.82 9.96 -3.83
N LEU A 85 -13.61 10.13 -3.25
CA LEU A 85 -13.05 9.15 -2.31
C LEU A 85 -13.99 8.93 -1.12
N GLU A 86 -14.51 9.99 -0.50
CA GLU A 86 -15.45 9.88 0.62
C GLU A 86 -16.77 9.22 0.19
N ALA A 87 -17.25 9.50 -1.02
CA ALA A 87 -18.45 8.86 -1.57
C ALA A 87 -18.22 7.36 -1.82
N LEU A 88 -17.10 6.98 -2.41
CA LEU A 88 -16.72 5.58 -2.61
C LEU A 88 -16.60 4.83 -1.29
N LEU A 89 -16.00 5.44 -0.26
CA LEU A 89 -15.88 4.82 1.06
C LEU A 89 -17.23 4.51 1.71
N LYS A 90 -18.29 5.26 1.41
CA LYS A 90 -19.65 4.93 1.81
C LYS A 90 -20.22 3.75 1.04
N VAL A 91 -19.95 3.68 -0.29
CA VAL A 91 -20.35 2.52 -1.11
C VAL A 91 -19.72 1.23 -0.60
N TYR A 92 -18.45 1.31 -0.18
CA TYR A 92 -17.67 0.18 0.30
C TYR A 92 -17.61 0.09 1.85
N GLU A 93 -18.56 0.73 2.57
CA GLU A 93 -18.50 0.79 4.05
C GLU A 93 -18.45 -0.57 4.72
N ASN A 94 -19.17 -1.56 4.16
CA ASN A 94 -19.30 -2.92 4.70
C ASN A 94 -18.14 -3.86 4.30
N ARG A 95 -17.13 -3.37 3.60
CA ARG A 95 -15.97 -4.20 3.23
C ARG A 95 -15.08 -4.45 4.45
N PRO A 96 -14.59 -5.67 4.65
CA PRO A 96 -13.85 -6.06 5.85
C PRO A 96 -12.49 -5.39 5.97
N PHE A 97 -11.90 -5.00 4.84
CA PHE A 97 -10.61 -4.32 4.80
C PHE A 97 -10.57 -3.32 3.62
N LYS A 98 -10.40 -2.05 3.96
CA LYS A 98 -10.33 -0.93 3.02
C LYS A 98 -8.90 -0.40 3.00
N ILE A 99 -8.27 -0.38 1.84
CA ILE A 99 -6.88 0.01 1.64
C ILE A 99 -6.84 1.15 0.63
N ALA A 100 -6.16 2.24 0.92
CA ALA A 100 -5.64 3.13 -0.10
C ALA A 100 -4.17 2.75 -0.34
N SER A 101 -3.79 2.43 -1.59
CA SER A 101 -2.41 2.16 -1.98
C SER A 101 -2.04 3.16 -3.08
N VAL A 102 -1.38 4.25 -2.69
CA VAL A 102 -1.24 5.44 -3.54
C VAL A 102 0.21 5.84 -3.72
N THR A 103 0.55 6.36 -4.90
CA THR A 103 1.88 6.93 -5.13
C THR A 103 2.04 8.27 -4.42
N ALA A 104 3.19 8.52 -3.82
CA ALA A 104 3.53 9.85 -3.27
C ALA A 104 3.75 10.88 -4.39
N CYS A 105 4.23 10.41 -5.55
CA CYS A 105 4.52 11.25 -6.69
C CYS A 105 4.49 10.42 -7.97
N SER A 106 3.82 10.92 -9.00
CA SER A 106 3.80 10.28 -10.31
C SER A 106 5.22 10.24 -10.92
N ASN A 107 5.67 9.05 -11.31
CA ASN A 107 6.95 8.89 -12.01
C ASN A 107 6.92 9.41 -13.47
N VAL A 108 5.75 9.77 -13.99
CA VAL A 108 5.56 10.28 -15.35
C VAL A 108 5.44 11.81 -15.35
N THR A 109 4.60 12.36 -14.49
CA THR A 109 4.26 13.80 -14.50
C THR A 109 4.95 14.59 -13.39
N GLY A 110 5.42 13.92 -12.32
CA GLY A 110 5.93 14.58 -11.13
C GLY A 110 4.84 15.18 -10.22
N ILE A 111 3.57 14.96 -10.55
CA ILE A 111 2.46 15.42 -9.69
C ILE A 111 2.54 14.69 -8.34
N GLN A 112 2.49 15.46 -7.27
CA GLN A 112 2.52 14.95 -5.91
C GLN A 112 1.10 14.68 -5.40
N THR A 113 0.95 13.59 -4.67
CA THR A 113 -0.30 13.21 -4.00
C THR A 113 -0.29 13.74 -2.57
N ASP A 114 -1.38 14.36 -2.12
CA ASP A 114 -1.58 14.65 -0.69
C ASP A 114 -2.01 13.38 0.05
N TYR A 115 -1.05 12.48 0.22
CA TYR A 115 -1.26 11.15 0.82
C TYR A 115 -1.65 11.22 2.29
N HIS A 116 -1.23 12.25 3.03
CA HIS A 116 -1.65 12.44 4.42
C HIS A 116 -3.14 12.77 4.54
N ARG A 117 -3.67 13.54 3.59
CA ARG A 117 -5.11 13.80 3.50
C ARG A 117 -5.89 12.53 3.15
N ILE A 118 -5.37 11.72 2.23
CA ILE A 118 -5.96 10.40 1.92
C ILE A 118 -5.95 9.53 3.17
N ALA A 119 -4.82 9.42 3.88
CA ALA A 119 -4.70 8.65 5.12
C ALA A 119 -5.77 9.08 6.15
N LYS A 120 -5.92 10.38 6.36
CA LYS A 120 -6.93 10.91 7.29
C LYS A 120 -8.36 10.52 6.90
N ILE A 121 -8.69 10.58 5.61
CA ILE A 121 -10.00 10.17 5.11
C ILE A 121 -10.19 8.66 5.31
N MET A 122 -9.19 7.86 4.97
CA MET A 122 -9.23 6.41 5.15
C MET A 122 -9.44 6.00 6.60
N HIS A 123 -8.66 6.57 7.53
CA HIS A 123 -8.75 6.25 8.96
C HIS A 123 -10.12 6.60 9.55
N ARG A 124 -10.72 7.72 9.13
CA ARG A 124 -12.09 8.08 9.55
C ARG A 124 -13.16 7.08 9.09
N ASN A 125 -12.83 6.28 8.08
CA ASN A 125 -13.70 5.26 7.49
C ASN A 125 -13.20 3.83 7.78
N ASN A 126 -12.40 3.62 8.84
CA ASN A 126 -11.83 2.33 9.22
C ASN A 126 -11.01 1.66 8.10
N GLY A 127 -10.32 2.45 7.31
CA GLY A 127 -9.39 2.02 6.28
C GLY A 127 -7.94 2.26 6.69
N VAL A 128 -7.01 1.83 5.85
CA VAL A 128 -5.56 2.02 6.00
C VAL A 128 -4.98 2.71 4.77
N CYS A 129 -3.82 3.36 4.92
CA CYS A 129 -3.15 4.06 3.84
C CYS A 129 -1.71 3.58 3.67
N PHE A 130 -1.41 3.08 2.47
CA PHE A 130 -0.07 2.65 2.03
C PHE A 130 0.44 3.61 0.97
N VAL A 131 1.70 4.00 1.04
CA VAL A 131 2.26 5.01 0.13
C VAL A 131 3.52 4.50 -0.57
N ASP A 132 3.47 4.57 -1.90
CA ASP A 132 4.60 4.26 -2.77
C ASP A 132 5.50 5.49 -2.94
N PHE A 133 6.66 5.45 -2.33
CA PHE A 133 7.72 6.45 -2.46
C PHE A 133 8.80 6.07 -3.46
N ALA A 134 8.62 5.04 -4.28
CA ALA A 134 9.68 4.53 -5.15
C ALA A 134 10.27 5.59 -6.09
N CYS A 135 9.48 6.58 -6.50
CA CYS A 135 9.93 7.69 -7.35
C CYS A 135 10.56 8.82 -6.54
N SER A 136 9.99 9.16 -5.39
CA SER A 136 10.28 10.40 -4.67
C SER A 136 11.16 10.24 -3.43
N ALA A 137 11.33 9.03 -2.90
CA ALA A 137 12.07 8.79 -1.66
C ALA A 137 13.47 9.44 -1.58
N PRO A 138 14.28 9.53 -2.68
CA PRO A 138 15.57 10.21 -2.62
C PRO A 138 15.49 11.73 -2.42
N TYR A 139 14.31 12.33 -2.61
CA TYR A 139 14.14 13.78 -2.76
C TYR A 139 13.22 14.41 -1.72
N VAL A 140 12.51 13.62 -0.92
CA VAL A 140 11.52 14.12 0.04
C VAL A 140 11.77 13.58 1.45
N ASN A 141 11.38 14.36 2.44
CA ASN A 141 11.29 13.85 3.80
C ASN A 141 10.03 12.99 3.94
N ILE A 142 10.21 11.76 4.40
CA ILE A 142 9.11 10.82 4.63
C ILE A 142 8.78 10.85 6.12
N ASP A 143 7.57 11.24 6.46
CA ASP A 143 7.06 11.22 7.81
C ASP A 143 5.86 10.28 7.90
N MET A 144 6.02 9.15 8.58
CA MET A 144 4.95 8.19 8.78
C MET A 144 4.02 8.60 9.92
N HIS A 145 4.49 9.45 10.84
CA HIS A 145 3.77 9.84 12.05
C HIS A 145 3.76 11.37 12.21
N PRO A 146 2.99 12.10 11.35
CA PRO A 146 2.86 13.54 11.47
C PRO A 146 2.13 13.92 12.76
N ASN A 147 2.19 15.20 13.12
CA ASN A 147 1.54 15.72 14.34
C ASN A 147 0.01 15.51 14.35
N ASP A 148 -0.63 15.44 13.19
CA ASP A 148 -2.05 15.07 13.10
C ASP A 148 -2.18 13.55 13.20
N GLU A 149 -2.55 13.07 14.37
CA GLU A 149 -2.69 11.65 14.69
C GLU A 149 -3.60 10.85 13.74
N ALA A 150 -4.49 11.52 13.00
CA ALA A 150 -5.33 10.87 12.01
C ALA A 150 -4.67 10.72 10.63
N SER A 151 -3.54 11.35 10.41
CA SER A 151 -2.86 11.44 9.10
C SER A 151 -1.61 10.54 8.98
N TYR A 152 -1.40 9.62 9.94
CA TYR A 152 -0.28 8.67 9.88
C TYR A 152 -0.36 7.74 8.68
N LEU A 153 0.76 7.13 8.31
CA LEU A 153 0.83 6.16 7.22
C LEU A 153 0.98 4.75 7.81
N ASP A 154 0.12 3.83 7.37
CA ASP A 154 0.15 2.44 7.85
C ASP A 154 1.28 1.63 7.22
N ALA A 155 1.68 1.97 6.00
CA ALA A 155 2.84 1.40 5.33
C ALA A 155 3.42 2.35 4.30
N ILE A 156 4.73 2.25 4.10
CA ILE A 156 5.45 2.88 2.98
C ILE A 156 6.36 1.85 2.32
N PHE A 157 6.59 2.02 1.04
CA PHE A 157 7.54 1.20 0.29
C PHE A 157 8.29 2.04 -0.73
N PHE A 158 9.55 1.69 -0.94
CA PHE A 158 10.40 2.38 -1.90
C PHE A 158 11.54 1.50 -2.43
N SER A 159 12.23 2.04 -3.41
CA SER A 159 13.27 1.36 -4.20
C SER A 159 14.63 2.03 -3.98
N PRO A 160 15.47 1.60 -3.01
CA PRO A 160 16.77 2.20 -2.78
C PRO A 160 17.71 2.15 -3.98
N HIS A 161 17.48 1.24 -4.94
CA HIS A 161 18.26 1.20 -6.17
C HIS A 161 18.11 2.45 -7.06
N LYS A 162 17.12 3.32 -6.76
CA LYS A 162 16.94 4.63 -7.40
C LYS A 162 17.71 5.75 -6.69
N PHE A 163 18.31 5.48 -5.54
CA PHE A 163 19.17 6.43 -4.83
C PHE A 163 20.56 6.46 -5.47
N LEU A 164 21.26 7.57 -5.30
CA LEU A 164 22.65 7.67 -5.73
C LEU A 164 23.49 6.58 -5.04
N GLY A 165 24.16 5.73 -5.81
CA GLY A 165 24.92 4.60 -5.29
C GLY A 165 24.07 3.37 -4.92
N GLY A 166 22.78 3.37 -5.19
CA GLY A 166 21.86 2.33 -4.81
C GLY A 166 21.66 1.09 -5.71
N PRO A 167 22.19 1.01 -6.97
CA PRO A 167 22.00 -0.17 -7.82
C PRO A 167 22.34 -1.48 -7.11
N GLY A 168 21.47 -2.49 -7.27
CA GLY A 168 21.65 -3.81 -6.65
C GLY A 168 21.04 -3.96 -5.26
N THR A 169 20.43 -2.90 -4.70
CA THR A 169 19.78 -2.95 -3.38
C THR A 169 18.39 -3.58 -3.43
N SER A 170 18.00 -4.18 -2.31
CA SER A 170 16.63 -4.67 -2.11
C SER A 170 15.63 -3.51 -1.99
N GLY A 171 14.35 -3.80 -2.24
CA GLY A 171 13.28 -2.90 -1.86
C GLY A 171 13.15 -2.78 -0.35
N VAL A 172 12.56 -1.68 0.12
CA VAL A 172 12.28 -1.43 1.53
C VAL A 172 10.78 -1.27 1.72
N LEU A 173 10.25 -1.96 2.72
CA LEU A 173 8.90 -1.85 3.25
C LEU A 173 9.00 -1.46 4.73
N ILE A 174 8.28 -0.44 5.13
CA ILE A 174 8.07 -0.07 6.53
C ILE A 174 6.57 -0.06 6.77
N PHE A 175 6.11 -0.74 7.80
CA PHE A 175 4.66 -0.83 8.06
C PHE A 175 4.36 -1.01 9.54
N ASN A 176 3.17 -0.61 9.95
CA ASN A 176 2.71 -0.75 11.32
C ASN A 176 2.52 -2.23 11.68
N LYS A 177 3.11 -2.67 12.79
CA LYS A 177 3.06 -4.06 13.27
C LYS A 177 1.64 -4.61 13.47
N LYS A 178 0.61 -3.76 13.65
CA LYS A 178 -0.78 -4.18 13.74
C LYS A 178 -1.28 -4.89 12.49
N LEU A 179 -0.63 -4.66 11.35
CA LEU A 179 -0.94 -5.33 10.08
C LEU A 179 -0.34 -6.73 9.97
N TYR A 180 0.64 -7.07 10.80
CA TYR A 180 1.26 -8.39 10.83
C TYR A 180 0.50 -9.31 11.77
N LYS A 181 -0.35 -10.18 11.21
CA LYS A 181 -1.20 -11.10 11.98
C LYS A 181 -0.83 -12.57 11.79
N ASN A 182 0.20 -12.86 11.01
CA ASN A 182 0.59 -14.22 10.69
C ASN A 182 1.26 -14.89 11.88
N LEU A 183 0.82 -16.10 12.21
CA LEU A 183 1.47 -16.94 13.22
C LEU A 183 2.76 -17.60 12.68
N VAL A 184 2.81 -17.78 11.35
CA VAL A 184 3.97 -18.34 10.64
C VAL A 184 4.38 -17.34 9.57
N PRO A 185 5.68 -17.04 9.40
CA PRO A 185 6.14 -16.18 8.32
C PRO A 185 5.70 -16.68 6.95
N ASP A 186 5.42 -15.78 6.00
CA ASP A 186 5.06 -16.17 4.63
C ASP A 186 6.21 -16.83 3.85
N ASN A 187 7.45 -16.68 4.35
CA ASN A 187 8.64 -17.42 3.90
C ASN A 187 9.30 -18.06 5.13
N PRO A 188 8.81 -19.20 5.61
CA PRO A 188 9.45 -19.89 6.74
C PRO A 188 10.82 -20.42 6.32
N GLY A 189 11.76 -20.40 7.26
CA GLY A 189 13.13 -20.89 7.08
C GLY A 189 13.69 -21.44 8.38
N GLY A 190 14.91 -21.96 8.36
CA GLY A 190 15.53 -22.60 9.52
C GLY A 190 15.61 -21.76 10.80
N GLY A 191 15.61 -20.43 10.69
CA GLY A 191 15.58 -19.51 11.84
C GLY A 191 14.18 -19.27 12.45
N THR A 192 13.14 -19.90 11.91
CA THR A 192 11.75 -19.76 12.38
C THR A 192 11.24 -20.98 13.16
N VAL A 193 12.11 -21.93 13.47
CA VAL A 193 11.80 -23.11 14.29
C VAL A 193 12.18 -22.80 15.74
N LEU A 194 11.25 -23.03 16.66
CA LEU A 194 11.49 -23.02 18.10
C LEU A 194 12.11 -24.34 18.54
#